data_c939cf309516f13bd30d122870f98e29
#
_entry.id   c939cf309516f13bd30d122870f98e29
#
_cell.length_a   1.000
_cell.length_b   1.000
_cell.length_c   1.000
_cell.angle_alpha   90.00
_cell.angle_beta   90.00
_cell.angle_gamma   90.00
#
_symmetry.space_group_name_H-M   'P 1'
#
loop_
_entity.id
_entity.type
_entity.pdbx_description
1 polymer ?
#
loop_
_entity_poly.entity_id
_entity_poly.type
_entity_poly.pdbx_seq_one_letter_code
_entity_poly.pdbx_strand_id
1 'polypeptide(L)' 'MAKQIEGVYEAVLDCAKKEFLEKGYKDASLRTIAQEANTSTGSIYTRFGDKEGLFCAIVEPAANGLK' A
#
# COMPACT_ATOMS: atom_id res chain seq x y z
N MET A 1 -0.62 -19.25 -11.77
CA MET A 1 -0.05 -18.25 -11.66
C MET A 1 0.57 -17.77 -10.44
N ALA A 2 1.66 -17.36 -10.52
CA ALA A 2 2.42 -16.90 -9.39
C ALA A 2 1.92 -15.60 -8.88
N LYS A 3 0.75 -15.26 -9.23
CA LYS A 3 0.27 -14.02 -8.80
C LYS A 3 -0.14 -13.91 -7.40
N GLN A 4 -0.18 -15.03 -6.70
CA GLN A 4 -0.64 -14.98 -5.36
C GLN A 4 0.16 -14.11 -4.50
N ILE A 5 1.46 -14.13 -4.64
CA ILE A 5 2.31 -13.30 -3.82
C ILE A 5 2.11 -11.87 -4.18
N GLU A 6 1.99 -11.62 -5.45
CA GLU A 6 1.79 -10.27 -5.88
C GLU A 6 0.41 -9.80 -5.57
N GLY A 7 -0.51 -10.74 -5.41
CA GLY A 7 -1.86 -10.38 -5.06
C GLY A 7 -1.94 -9.66 -3.75
N VAL A 8 -1.19 -10.14 -2.77
CA VAL A 8 -1.18 -9.49 -1.47
C VAL A 8 -0.59 -8.10 -1.59
N TYR A 9 0.48 -7.99 -2.33
CA TYR A 9 1.15 -6.73 -2.50
C TYR A 9 0.22 -5.72 -3.18
N GLU A 10 -0.45 -6.14 -4.23
CA GLU A 10 -1.36 -5.27 -4.93
C GLU A 10 -2.56 -4.92 -4.07
N ALA A 11 -3.02 -5.86 -3.27
CA ALA A 11 -4.13 -5.59 -2.39
C ALA A 11 -3.77 -4.50 -1.39
N VAL A 12 -2.54 -4.53 -0.89
CA VAL A 12 -2.10 -3.50 0.02
C VAL A 12 -2.10 -2.15 -0.68
N LEU A 13 -1.61 -2.10 -1.90
CA LEU A 13 -1.57 -0.85 -2.62
C LEU A 13 -2.97 -0.32 -2.91
N ASP A 14 -3.88 -1.20 -3.28
CA ASP A 14 -5.25 -0.80 -3.55
C ASP A 14 -5.93 -0.29 -2.29
N CYS A 15 -5.78 -1.00 -1.20
CA CYS A 15 -6.40 -0.59 0.05
C CYS A 15 -5.78 0.69 0.55
N ALA A 16 -4.48 0.84 0.37
CA ALA A 16 -3.80 2.05 0.81
C ALA A 16 -4.27 3.24 0.00
N LYS A 17 -4.40 3.06 -1.30
CA LYS A 17 -4.85 4.13 -2.16
C LYS A 17 -6.23 4.61 -1.71
N LYS A 18 -7.12 3.66 -1.46
CA LYS A 18 -8.45 4.00 -1.02
C LYS A 18 -8.42 4.72 0.33
N GLU A 19 -7.62 4.21 1.24
CA GLU A 19 -7.53 4.78 2.57
C GLU A 19 -7.01 6.22 2.50
N PHE A 20 -5.98 6.44 1.72
CA PHE A 20 -5.42 7.78 1.60
C PHE A 20 -6.42 8.73 0.93
N LEU A 21 -7.17 8.24 -0.02
CA LEU A 21 -8.15 9.09 -0.68
C LEU A 21 -9.29 9.46 0.23
N GLU A 22 -9.71 8.52 1.06
CA GLU A 22 -10.85 8.77 1.92
C GLU A 22 -10.49 9.59 3.14
N LYS A 23 -9.36 9.32 3.75
CA LYS A 23 -9.00 9.96 4.99
C LYS A 23 -7.87 10.93 4.89
N GLY A 24 -7.17 10.93 3.80
CA GLY A 24 -6.01 11.78 3.65
C GLY A 24 -4.79 11.10 4.24
N TYR A 25 -3.63 11.62 3.88
CA TYR A 25 -2.39 11.01 4.30
C TYR A 25 -2.26 10.95 5.83
N LYS A 26 -2.60 12.06 6.49
CA LYS A 26 -2.43 12.12 7.92
C LYS A 26 -3.31 11.15 8.67
N ASP A 27 -4.55 11.02 8.25
CA ASP A 27 -5.50 10.19 8.95
C ASP A 27 -5.50 8.75 8.50
N ALA A 28 -4.86 8.45 7.41
CA ALA A 28 -4.81 7.08 6.91
C ALA A 28 -4.07 6.20 7.90
N SER A 29 -4.55 4.98 8.07
CA SER A 29 -4.01 4.07 9.05
C SER A 29 -3.47 2.82 8.39
N LEU A 30 -2.21 2.52 8.64
CA LEU A 30 -1.63 1.31 8.09
C LEU A 30 -2.28 0.07 8.66
N ARG A 31 -2.75 0.16 9.89
CA ARG A 31 -3.42 -0.96 10.49
C ARG A 31 -4.70 -1.29 9.72
N THR A 32 -5.46 -0.28 9.36
CA THR A 32 -6.66 -0.48 8.59
C THR A 32 -6.34 -1.05 7.23
N ILE A 33 -5.30 -0.52 6.60
CA ILE A 33 -4.88 -1.01 5.31
C ILE A 33 -4.50 -2.48 5.40
N ALA A 34 -3.75 -2.84 6.43
CA ALA A 34 -3.33 -4.22 6.60
C ALA A 34 -4.51 -5.14 6.80
N GLN A 35 -5.48 -4.69 7.59
CA GLN A 35 -6.65 -5.51 7.83
C GLN A 35 -7.42 -5.72 6.55
N GLU A 36 -7.61 -4.70 5.79
CA GLU A 36 -8.37 -4.82 4.56
C GLU A 36 -7.64 -5.64 3.53
N ALA A 37 -6.33 -5.56 3.52
CA ALA A 37 -5.54 -6.33 2.60
C ALA A 37 -5.25 -7.74 3.11
N ASN A 38 -5.77 -8.04 4.29
CA ASN A 38 -5.63 -9.36 4.88
C ASN A 38 -4.17 -9.70 5.15
N THR A 39 -3.45 -8.74 5.68
CA THR A 39 -2.05 -8.94 6.01
C THR A 39 -1.78 -8.21 7.32
N SER A 40 -0.52 -8.09 7.71
CA SER A 40 -0.18 -7.42 8.96
C SER A 40 0.56 -6.13 8.69
N THR A 41 0.52 -5.23 9.66
CA THR A 41 1.24 -3.98 9.51
C THR A 41 2.73 -4.25 9.43
N GLY A 42 3.20 -5.31 10.09
CA GLY A 42 4.60 -5.66 10.01
C GLY A 42 5.02 -5.96 8.58
N SER A 43 4.16 -6.65 7.84
CA SER A 43 4.45 -6.94 6.45
C SER A 43 4.55 -5.68 5.64
N ILE A 44 3.66 -4.73 5.91
CA ILE A 44 3.68 -3.48 5.18
C ILE A 44 4.96 -2.72 5.48
N TYR A 45 5.34 -2.67 6.75
CA TYR A 45 6.56 -1.97 7.12
C TYR A 45 7.79 -2.63 6.51
N THR A 46 7.80 -3.95 6.47
CA THR A 46 8.93 -4.66 5.89
C THR A 46 9.06 -4.36 4.41
N ARG A 47 7.94 -4.27 3.74
CA ARG A 47 7.95 -4.09 2.30
C ARG A 47 8.13 -2.63 1.90
N PHE A 48 7.46 -1.73 2.58
CA PHE A 48 7.46 -0.32 2.18
C PHE A 48 8.25 0.60 3.11
N GLY A 49 8.55 0.15 4.29
CA GLY A 49 9.32 0.94 5.23
C GLY A 49 8.45 1.66 6.23
N ASP A 50 7.58 2.50 5.75
CA ASP A 50 6.66 3.20 6.65
C ASP A 50 5.53 3.76 5.80
N LYS A 51 4.72 4.62 6.43
CA LYS A 51 3.56 5.17 5.75
C LYS A 51 3.98 6.00 4.56
N GLU A 52 5.04 6.74 4.71
CA GLU A 52 5.51 7.57 3.63
C GLU A 52 6.00 6.70 2.48
N GLY A 53 6.70 5.62 2.77
CA GLY A 53 7.15 4.72 1.75
C GLY A 53 5.99 4.09 0.99
N LEU A 54 4.95 3.76 1.73
CA LEU A 54 3.77 3.19 1.10
C LEU A 54 3.10 4.21 0.20
N PHE A 55 3.00 5.44 0.68
CA PHE A 55 2.39 6.49 -0.11
C PHE A 55 3.18 6.73 -1.39
N CYS A 56 4.49 6.74 -1.28
CA CYS A 56 5.32 6.91 -2.45
C CYS A 56 5.14 5.77 -3.43
N ALA A 57 4.97 4.58 -2.92
CA ALA A 57 4.77 3.43 -3.80
C ALA A 57 3.49 3.56 -4.60
N ILE A 58 2.51 4.23 -4.02
CA ILE A 58 1.24 4.41 -4.71
C ILE A 58 1.37 5.43 -5.83
N VAL A 59 2.03 6.54 -5.56
CA VAL A 59 2.10 7.60 -6.54
C VAL A 59 3.26 7.48 -7.51
N GLU A 60 4.28 6.77 -7.10
CA GLU A 60 5.46 6.68 -7.90
C GLU A 60 5.35 5.91 -9.19
N PRO A 61 4.55 4.88 -9.27
CA PRO A 61 4.44 4.10 -10.49
C PRO A 61 4.16 4.94 -11.71
N ALA A 62 3.44 5.99 -11.52
CA ALA A 62 3.12 6.84 -12.64
C ALA A 62 4.38 7.45 -13.21
N ALA A 63 5.23 7.90 -12.37
CA ALA A 63 6.45 8.52 -12.82
C ALA A 63 7.34 7.50 -13.48
N ASN A 64 7.35 6.31 -12.93
CA ASN A 64 8.12 5.29 -13.49
C ASN A 64 7.70 4.95 -14.87
N GLY A 65 6.44 4.95 -15.11
CA GLY A 65 5.93 4.59 -16.38
C GLY A 65 6.43 5.46 -17.48
N LEU A 66 6.90 6.58 -17.14
CA LEU A 66 7.38 7.47 -18.12
C LEU A 66 8.63 7.02 -18.79
N LYS A 67 9.35 6.22 -18.14
CA LYS A 67 10.58 5.84 -18.67
C LYS A 67 10.49 5.25 -19.86
#